data_2e07324e235d3a2b5c010cf08c5f4fe2
#
_entry.id   2e07324e235d3a2b5c010cf08c5f4fe2
#
_cell.length_a   1.000
_cell.length_b   1.000
_cell.length_c   1.000
_cell.angle_alpha   90.00
_cell.angle_beta   90.00
_cell.angle_gamma   90.00
#
_symmetry.space_group_name_H-M   'P 1'
#
loop_
_entity.id
_entity.type
_entity.pdbx_description
1 polymer ?
#
loop_
_entity_poly.entity_id
_entity_poly.type
_entity_poly.pdbx_seq_one_letter_code
_entity_poly.pdbx_strand_id
1 'polypeptide(L)'
;MGRMTETVKVLLIINVIFFIGSQLIGDAAYEYFALWFVKNPNFQVWQILTHMFMHGGFMHILFNMYALWAFGSPIEQMLGQKRFLFFYFSAGIGAAFLHTLVNFYAYQKGFNGLLELGWTPPEIIDYIREAYAANRFRIPQGIDEGTLRSMLQAYSNPAVGASGAIYGILVAFGMMFPNVQLFLLFVPVPIKAKYFIPGLIALDLFSGFTGYSIFGGSIAHFAHVGGALFGFLMMYYWKKNQFNDNRWY
;
A
#
# COMPACT_ATOMS: atom_id res chain seq x y z
N MET A 1 2.76 24.53 9.46
CA MET A 1 2.16 23.79 8.33
C MET A 1 1.80 24.77 7.22
N GLY A 2 2.17 24.46 5.97
CA GLY A 2 1.87 25.32 4.82
C GLY A 2 0.40 25.27 4.39
N ARG A 3 0.01 26.15 3.47
CA ARG A 3 -1.31 26.15 2.84
C ARG A 3 -1.50 24.86 2.03
N MET A 4 -2.68 24.24 2.15
CA MET A 4 -3.06 23.08 1.33
C MET A 4 -3.08 23.48 -0.15
N THR A 5 -2.45 22.67 -1.00
CA THR A 5 -2.41 22.88 -2.45
C THR A 5 -3.65 22.30 -3.13
N GLU A 6 -3.95 22.76 -4.36
CA GLU A 6 -5.22 22.43 -5.02
C GLU A 6 -5.33 20.95 -5.38
N THR A 7 -4.25 20.32 -5.86
CA THR A 7 -4.30 18.90 -6.22
C THR A 7 -4.46 18.01 -4.99
N VAL A 8 -3.71 18.30 -3.92
CA VAL A 8 -3.86 17.62 -2.64
C VAL A 8 -5.29 17.75 -2.11
N LYS A 9 -5.87 18.94 -2.17
CA LYS A 9 -7.26 19.19 -1.77
C LYS A 9 -8.26 18.34 -2.57
N VAL A 10 -8.11 18.28 -3.90
CA VAL A 10 -8.96 17.46 -4.76
C VAL A 10 -8.83 15.97 -4.41
N LEU A 11 -7.59 15.47 -4.25
CA LEU A 11 -7.35 14.08 -3.84
C LEU A 11 -7.99 13.77 -2.48
N LEU A 12 -7.87 14.65 -1.50
CA LEU A 12 -8.53 14.53 -0.19
C LEU A 12 -10.05 14.41 -0.34
N ILE A 13 -10.68 15.30 -1.13
CA ILE A 13 -12.13 15.29 -1.36
C ILE A 13 -12.56 13.97 -2.00
N ILE A 14 -11.85 13.49 -3.04
CA ILE A 14 -12.16 12.22 -3.70
C ILE A 14 -12.07 11.05 -2.71
N ASN A 15 -11.03 10.99 -1.88
CA ASN A 15 -10.87 9.94 -0.87
C ASN A 15 -12.02 9.96 0.15
N VAL A 16 -12.43 11.15 0.62
CA VAL A 16 -13.56 11.30 1.55
C VAL A 16 -14.87 10.84 0.90
N ILE A 17 -15.11 11.20 -0.37
CA ILE A 17 -16.31 10.76 -1.12
C ILE A 17 -16.32 9.26 -1.26
N PHE A 18 -15.19 8.63 -1.66
CA PHE A 18 -15.07 7.17 -1.76
C PHE A 18 -15.30 6.50 -0.41
N PHE A 19 -14.74 7.06 0.67
CA PHE A 19 -14.92 6.51 2.01
C PHE A 19 -16.38 6.54 2.46
N ILE A 20 -17.05 7.69 2.32
CA ILE A 20 -18.48 7.81 2.66
C ILE A 20 -19.31 6.86 1.78
N GLY A 21 -19.06 6.82 0.47
CA GLY A 21 -19.73 5.94 -0.46
C GLY A 21 -19.55 4.46 -0.09
N SER A 22 -18.34 4.05 0.29
CA SER A 22 -18.07 2.67 0.70
C SER A 22 -18.77 2.27 2.00
N GLN A 23 -18.93 3.21 2.95
CA GLN A 23 -19.70 2.95 4.17
C GLN A 23 -21.20 2.77 3.90
N LEU A 24 -21.74 3.47 2.88
CA LEU A 24 -23.15 3.37 2.50
C LEU A 24 -23.45 2.11 1.67
N ILE A 25 -22.53 1.70 0.80
CA ILE A 25 -22.69 0.54 -0.10
C ILE A 25 -22.31 -0.77 0.62
N GLY A 26 -21.41 -0.70 1.60
CA GLY A 26 -20.91 -1.87 2.34
C GLY A 26 -19.97 -2.75 1.52
N ASP A 27 -20.09 -4.08 1.70
CA ASP A 27 -19.17 -5.08 1.13
C ASP A 27 -19.06 -5.01 -0.40
N ALA A 28 -20.12 -4.67 -1.10
CA ALA A 28 -20.11 -4.51 -2.56
C ALA A 28 -19.11 -3.44 -3.03
N ALA A 29 -18.86 -2.38 -2.24
CA ALA A 29 -17.84 -1.40 -2.56
C ALA A 29 -16.43 -2.00 -2.53
N TYR A 30 -16.16 -2.90 -1.57
CA TYR A 30 -14.88 -3.60 -1.48
C TYR A 30 -14.71 -4.60 -2.62
N GLU A 31 -15.74 -5.35 -2.98
CA GLU A 31 -15.71 -6.26 -4.11
C GLU A 31 -15.39 -5.54 -5.41
N TYR A 32 -15.96 -4.35 -5.63
CA TYR A 32 -15.82 -3.60 -6.88
C TYR A 32 -14.55 -2.75 -6.98
N PHE A 33 -14.08 -2.14 -5.88
CA PHE A 33 -13.06 -1.09 -5.91
C PHE A 33 -11.77 -1.42 -5.18
N ALA A 34 -11.74 -2.40 -4.24
CA ALA A 34 -10.53 -2.85 -3.60
C ALA A 34 -9.68 -3.70 -4.54
N LEU A 35 -8.36 -3.71 -4.39
CA LEU A 35 -7.46 -4.50 -5.22
C LEU A 35 -7.42 -5.95 -4.77
N TRP A 36 -8.15 -6.80 -5.47
CA TRP A 36 -8.14 -8.24 -5.26
C TRP A 36 -6.96 -8.91 -5.96
N PHE A 37 -6.63 -10.11 -5.48
CA PHE A 37 -5.62 -10.95 -6.13
C PHE A 37 -6.06 -11.34 -7.55
N VAL A 38 -5.11 -11.36 -8.49
CA VAL A 38 -5.39 -11.57 -9.93
C VAL A 38 -6.09 -12.89 -10.28
N LYS A 39 -6.05 -13.91 -9.39
CA LYS A 39 -6.78 -15.17 -9.56
C LYS A 39 -8.08 -15.23 -8.75
N ASN A 40 -8.41 -14.19 -7.99
CA ASN A 40 -9.69 -14.08 -7.30
C ASN A 40 -10.77 -13.63 -8.30
N PRO A 41 -12.00 -14.20 -8.27
CA PRO A 41 -13.07 -13.82 -9.20
C PRO A 41 -13.51 -12.35 -9.09
N ASN A 42 -13.26 -11.71 -7.95
CA ASN A 42 -13.57 -10.29 -7.74
C ASN A 42 -12.53 -9.35 -8.38
N PHE A 43 -11.40 -9.88 -8.91
CA PHE A 43 -10.38 -9.02 -9.52
C PHE A 43 -10.90 -8.36 -10.80
N GLN A 44 -10.69 -7.04 -10.87
CA GLN A 44 -10.98 -6.23 -12.03
C GLN A 44 -9.83 -5.26 -12.30
N VAL A 45 -9.52 -4.97 -13.56
CA VAL A 45 -8.34 -4.17 -13.95
C VAL A 45 -8.36 -2.73 -13.41
N TRP A 46 -9.53 -2.13 -13.23
CA TRP A 46 -9.64 -0.77 -12.66
C TRP A 46 -9.26 -0.70 -11.19
N GLN A 47 -9.26 -1.83 -10.48
CA GLN A 47 -8.88 -1.90 -9.07
C GLN A 47 -7.42 -1.52 -8.82
N ILE A 48 -6.57 -1.60 -9.86
CA ILE A 48 -5.19 -1.09 -9.82
C ILE A 48 -5.16 0.42 -9.51
N LEU A 49 -6.22 1.16 -9.83
CA LEU A 49 -6.34 2.59 -9.52
C LEU A 49 -7.33 2.87 -8.40
N THR A 50 -8.50 2.21 -8.42
CA THR A 50 -9.57 2.56 -7.49
C THR A 50 -9.27 2.20 -6.04
N HIS A 51 -8.46 1.15 -5.78
CA HIS A 51 -8.04 0.78 -4.43
C HIS A 51 -7.34 1.92 -3.69
N MET A 52 -6.67 2.83 -4.41
CA MET A 52 -5.99 4.00 -3.84
C MET A 52 -6.94 4.98 -3.14
N PHE A 53 -8.24 4.89 -3.41
CA PHE A 53 -9.27 5.75 -2.83
C PHE A 53 -10.12 5.01 -1.78
N MET A 54 -9.98 3.69 -1.67
CA MET A 54 -10.68 2.87 -0.68
C MET A 54 -9.97 2.88 0.67
N HIS A 55 -10.72 2.82 1.77
CA HIS A 55 -10.13 2.81 3.12
C HIS A 55 -10.89 1.85 4.03
N GLY A 56 -10.14 1.02 4.78
CA GLY A 56 -10.67 -0.02 5.66
C GLY A 56 -11.29 0.47 6.98
N GLY A 57 -11.27 1.78 7.25
CA GLY A 57 -11.87 2.35 8.47
C GLY A 57 -11.45 3.80 8.72
N PHE A 58 -12.11 4.42 9.71
CA PHE A 58 -11.95 5.85 10.00
C PHE A 58 -10.49 6.25 10.32
N MET A 59 -9.79 5.49 11.15
CA MET A 59 -8.39 5.82 11.48
C MET A 59 -7.48 5.65 10.27
N HIS A 60 -7.78 4.69 9.39
CA HIS A 60 -7.02 4.48 8.15
C HIS A 60 -7.13 5.70 7.23
N ILE A 61 -8.34 6.20 6.94
CA ILE A 61 -8.49 7.41 6.12
C ILE A 61 -7.92 8.64 6.82
N LEU A 62 -8.12 8.79 8.12
CA LEU A 62 -7.63 9.94 8.88
C LEU A 62 -6.12 10.09 8.75
N PHE A 63 -5.34 9.02 8.99
CA PHE A 63 -3.89 9.05 8.88
C PHE A 63 -3.41 9.24 7.44
N ASN A 64 -4.07 8.60 6.46
CA ASN A 64 -3.75 8.81 5.05
C ASN A 64 -3.97 10.26 4.63
N MET A 65 -5.10 10.84 4.97
CA MET A 65 -5.41 12.24 4.59
C MET A 65 -4.53 13.25 5.30
N TYR A 66 -4.21 13.00 6.57
CA TYR A 66 -3.25 13.82 7.30
C TYR A 66 -1.87 13.77 6.65
N ALA A 67 -1.37 12.58 6.33
CA ALA A 67 -0.07 12.42 5.69
C ALA A 67 -0.04 13.02 4.27
N LEU A 68 -1.10 12.80 3.49
CA LEU A 68 -1.23 13.39 2.15
C LEU A 68 -1.22 14.93 2.20
N TRP A 69 -1.90 15.53 3.17
CA TRP A 69 -1.86 16.98 3.36
C TRP A 69 -0.48 17.46 3.83
N ALA A 70 0.05 16.85 4.88
CA ALA A 70 1.27 17.32 5.54
C ALA A 70 2.52 17.20 4.66
N PHE A 71 2.62 16.12 3.89
CA PHE A 71 3.76 15.82 3.03
C PHE A 71 3.49 16.07 1.55
N GLY A 72 2.26 15.86 1.09
CA GLY A 72 1.89 16.06 -0.31
C GLY A 72 1.91 17.53 -0.74
N SER A 73 1.41 18.44 0.10
CA SER A 73 1.37 19.86 -0.25
C SER A 73 2.76 20.46 -0.50
N PRO A 74 3.79 20.23 0.34
CA PRO A 74 5.15 20.67 0.04
C PRO A 74 5.72 20.07 -1.25
N ILE A 75 5.44 18.79 -1.51
CA ILE A 75 5.91 18.11 -2.73
C ILE A 75 5.20 18.64 -3.97
N GLU A 76 3.87 18.90 -3.91
CA GLU A 76 3.15 19.54 -5.01
C GLU A 76 3.68 20.95 -5.31
N GLN A 77 3.99 21.74 -4.28
CA GLN A 77 4.59 23.07 -4.46
C GLN A 77 5.94 23.02 -5.20
N MET A 78 6.73 21.98 -4.96
CA MET A 78 8.04 21.81 -5.59
C MET A 78 7.95 21.22 -7.01
N LEU A 79 7.09 20.24 -7.22
CA LEU A 79 6.97 19.53 -8.51
C LEU A 79 6.00 20.21 -9.48
N GLY A 80 5.04 20.96 -8.97
CA GLY A 80 3.86 21.45 -9.70
C GLY A 80 2.81 20.34 -9.88
N GLN A 81 1.57 20.76 -10.18
CA GLN A 81 0.40 19.87 -10.23
C GLN A 81 0.58 18.61 -11.11
N LYS A 82 1.02 18.82 -12.36
CA LYS A 82 1.11 17.72 -13.35
C LYS A 82 2.10 16.63 -12.91
N ARG A 83 3.30 17.05 -12.45
CA ARG A 83 4.33 16.11 -12.00
C ARG A 83 3.94 15.45 -10.69
N PHE A 84 3.27 16.17 -9.80
CA PHE A 84 2.78 15.63 -8.54
C PHE A 84 1.72 14.55 -8.78
N LEU A 85 0.74 14.77 -9.66
CA LEU A 85 -0.25 13.75 -10.03
C LEU A 85 0.41 12.53 -10.66
N PHE A 86 1.31 12.73 -11.62
CA PHE A 86 2.06 11.62 -12.22
C PHE A 86 2.81 10.83 -11.14
N PHE A 87 3.49 11.52 -10.23
CA PHE A 87 4.22 10.92 -9.12
C PHE A 87 3.31 10.10 -8.20
N TYR A 88 2.19 10.69 -7.78
CA TYR A 88 1.21 10.07 -6.88
C TYR A 88 0.66 8.76 -7.47
N PHE A 89 0.17 8.82 -8.70
CA PHE A 89 -0.39 7.63 -9.35
C PHE A 89 0.67 6.58 -9.68
N SER A 90 1.84 7.00 -10.14
CA SER A 90 2.93 6.05 -10.43
C SER A 90 3.43 5.33 -9.17
N ALA A 91 3.55 6.03 -8.05
CA ALA A 91 3.90 5.42 -6.77
C ALA A 91 2.80 4.45 -6.29
N GLY A 92 1.52 4.82 -6.43
CA GLY A 92 0.39 3.94 -6.11
C GLY A 92 0.30 2.69 -6.99
N ILE A 93 0.54 2.82 -8.29
CA ILE A 93 0.61 1.68 -9.22
C ILE A 93 1.82 0.79 -8.88
N GLY A 94 2.98 1.39 -8.56
CA GLY A 94 4.16 0.66 -8.10
C GLY A 94 3.92 -0.11 -6.80
N ALA A 95 3.14 0.47 -5.89
CA ALA A 95 2.67 -0.19 -4.68
C ALA A 95 1.80 -1.41 -4.99
N ALA A 96 0.79 -1.24 -5.85
CA ALA A 96 -0.08 -2.33 -6.32
C ALA A 96 0.72 -3.45 -7.00
N PHE A 97 1.68 -3.08 -7.84
CA PHE A 97 2.54 -4.03 -8.54
C PHE A 97 3.34 -4.90 -7.56
N LEU A 98 4.10 -4.28 -6.63
CA LEU A 98 4.92 -5.05 -5.69
C LEU A 98 4.05 -5.90 -4.75
N HIS A 99 2.93 -5.36 -4.27
CA HIS A 99 1.96 -6.11 -3.46
C HIS A 99 1.43 -7.35 -4.20
N THR A 100 0.99 -7.17 -5.44
CA THR A 100 0.48 -8.27 -6.27
C THR A 100 1.56 -9.31 -6.56
N LEU A 101 2.81 -8.88 -6.80
CA LEU A 101 3.94 -9.78 -7.05
C LEU A 101 4.24 -10.67 -5.83
N VAL A 102 4.27 -10.07 -4.63
CA VAL A 102 4.50 -10.81 -3.38
C VAL A 102 3.35 -11.76 -3.08
N ASN A 103 2.11 -11.33 -3.27
CA ASN A 103 0.94 -12.19 -3.12
C ASN A 103 0.94 -13.34 -4.14
N PHE A 104 1.37 -13.09 -5.36
CA PHE A 104 1.51 -14.13 -6.37
C PHE A 104 2.55 -15.19 -5.95
N TYR A 105 3.69 -14.75 -5.42
CA TYR A 105 4.70 -15.66 -4.88
C TYR A 105 4.17 -16.49 -3.71
N ALA A 106 3.50 -15.85 -2.74
CA ALA A 106 2.91 -16.54 -1.59
C ALA A 106 1.83 -17.55 -2.02
N TYR A 107 0.97 -17.16 -2.97
CA TYR A 107 -0.03 -18.04 -3.55
C TYR A 107 0.61 -19.26 -4.23
N GLN A 108 1.58 -19.05 -5.12
CA GLN A 108 2.25 -20.13 -5.84
C GLN A 108 2.99 -21.09 -4.90
N LYS A 109 3.66 -20.56 -3.86
CA LYS A 109 4.34 -21.38 -2.88
C LYS A 109 3.39 -22.34 -2.15
N GLY A 110 2.25 -21.85 -1.67
CA GLY A 110 1.25 -22.69 -1.00
C GLY A 110 0.56 -23.65 -1.98
N PHE A 111 0.23 -23.18 -3.19
CA PHE A 111 -0.39 -24.00 -4.22
C PHE A 111 0.52 -25.17 -4.63
N ASN A 112 1.78 -24.93 -4.88
CA ASN A 112 2.76 -25.97 -5.20
C ASN A 112 2.99 -26.92 -4.03
N GLY A 113 3.03 -26.43 -2.79
CA GLY A 113 3.12 -27.29 -1.61
C GLY A 113 1.96 -28.29 -1.50
N LEU A 114 0.74 -27.89 -1.86
CA LEU A 114 -0.41 -28.81 -1.90
C LEU A 114 -0.32 -29.80 -3.08
N LEU A 115 0.17 -29.38 -4.25
CA LEU A 115 0.44 -30.28 -5.38
C LEU A 115 1.46 -31.37 -5.01
N GLU A 116 2.53 -31.03 -4.29
CA GLU A 116 3.55 -31.97 -3.79
C GLU A 116 2.97 -33.00 -2.81
N LEU A 117 1.89 -32.66 -2.12
CA LEU A 117 1.12 -33.57 -1.27
C LEU A 117 0.14 -34.47 -2.05
N GLY A 118 0.12 -34.37 -3.38
CA GLY A 118 -0.72 -35.17 -4.27
C GLY A 118 -2.10 -34.62 -4.53
N TRP A 119 -2.38 -33.35 -4.12
CA TRP A 119 -3.63 -32.69 -4.44
C TRP A 119 -3.70 -32.28 -5.90
N THR A 120 -4.86 -32.38 -6.51
CA THR A 120 -5.09 -31.89 -7.87
C THR A 120 -5.43 -30.39 -7.86
N PRO A 121 -5.17 -29.66 -8.96
CA PRO A 121 -5.53 -28.24 -9.07
C PRO A 121 -7.00 -27.94 -8.75
N PRO A 122 -8.02 -28.72 -9.17
CA PRO A 122 -9.41 -28.50 -8.78
C PRO A 122 -9.63 -28.62 -7.27
N GLU A 123 -9.08 -29.64 -6.61
CA GLU A 123 -9.20 -29.82 -5.15
C GLU A 123 -8.60 -28.64 -4.38
N ILE A 124 -7.46 -28.10 -4.84
CA ILE A 124 -6.84 -26.92 -4.22
C ILE A 124 -7.74 -25.68 -4.39
N ILE A 125 -8.33 -25.49 -5.57
CA ILE A 125 -9.22 -24.36 -5.83
C ILE A 125 -10.48 -24.45 -4.96
N ASP A 126 -11.07 -25.64 -4.85
CA ASP A 126 -12.26 -25.86 -4.02
C ASP A 126 -11.94 -25.65 -2.54
N TYR A 127 -10.79 -26.15 -2.07
CA TYR A 127 -10.31 -25.90 -0.71
C TYR A 127 -10.14 -24.39 -0.42
N ILE A 128 -9.57 -23.61 -1.35
CA ILE A 128 -9.40 -22.15 -1.19
C ILE A 128 -10.78 -21.48 -1.10
N ARG A 129 -11.74 -21.88 -1.94
CA ARG A 129 -13.11 -21.33 -1.96
C ARG A 129 -13.86 -21.65 -0.66
N GLU A 130 -13.77 -22.89 -0.19
CA GLU A 130 -14.37 -23.32 1.08
C GLU A 130 -13.76 -22.55 2.26
N ALA A 131 -12.44 -22.43 2.30
CA ALA A 131 -11.74 -21.67 3.35
C ALA A 131 -12.16 -20.19 3.36
N TYR A 132 -12.32 -19.59 2.18
CA TYR A 132 -12.78 -18.22 2.03
C TYR A 132 -14.24 -18.06 2.50
N ALA A 133 -15.14 -18.91 2.03
CA ALA A 133 -16.58 -18.86 2.37
C ALA A 133 -16.84 -19.12 3.86
N ALA A 134 -16.09 -20.05 4.46
CA ALA A 134 -16.24 -20.42 5.87
C ALA A 134 -15.47 -19.50 6.84
N ASN A 135 -14.61 -18.61 6.32
CA ASN A 135 -13.65 -17.82 7.09
C ASN A 135 -12.83 -18.68 8.08
N ARG A 136 -12.54 -19.90 7.71
CA ARG A 136 -11.76 -20.88 8.47
C ARG A 136 -11.19 -21.95 7.54
N PHE A 137 -10.05 -22.50 7.90
CA PHE A 137 -9.43 -23.57 7.12
C PHE A 137 -8.84 -24.65 8.05
N ARG A 138 -8.71 -25.86 7.51
CA ARG A 138 -7.98 -26.95 8.14
C ARG A 138 -6.57 -27.00 7.54
N ILE A 139 -5.59 -27.32 8.33
CA ILE A 139 -4.22 -27.47 7.86
C ILE A 139 -4.04 -28.94 7.40
N PRO A 140 -3.83 -29.19 6.09
CA PRO A 140 -3.49 -30.52 5.62
C PRO A 140 -2.17 -30.98 6.23
N GLN A 141 -2.08 -32.27 6.54
CA GLN A 141 -0.84 -32.83 7.06
C GLN A 141 0.27 -32.76 5.99
N GLY A 142 1.44 -32.26 6.37
CA GLY A 142 2.60 -32.17 5.49
C GLY A 142 2.87 -30.79 4.89
N ILE A 143 1.99 -29.79 5.09
CA ILE A 143 2.26 -28.41 4.69
C ILE A 143 2.48 -27.52 5.91
N ASP A 144 3.43 -26.58 5.81
CA ASP A 144 3.65 -25.57 6.84
C ASP A 144 2.46 -24.61 6.94
N GLU A 145 1.99 -24.40 8.18
CA GLU A 145 0.84 -23.51 8.45
C GLU A 145 1.05 -22.09 7.93
N GLY A 146 2.25 -21.52 8.11
CA GLY A 146 2.57 -20.17 7.65
C GLY A 146 2.47 -20.03 6.13
N THR A 147 2.94 -21.04 5.40
CA THR A 147 2.86 -21.11 3.94
C THR A 147 1.40 -21.18 3.47
N LEU A 148 0.58 -22.03 4.08
CA LEU A 148 -0.82 -22.18 3.74
C LEU A 148 -1.61 -20.90 4.08
N ARG A 149 -1.40 -20.34 5.26
CA ARG A 149 -2.01 -19.08 5.71
C ARG A 149 -1.68 -17.93 4.76
N SER A 150 -0.41 -17.81 4.34
CA SER A 150 0.01 -16.77 3.40
C SER A 150 -0.65 -16.91 2.03
N MET A 151 -0.82 -18.14 1.54
CA MET A 151 -1.55 -18.44 0.30
C MET A 151 -3.01 -17.99 0.39
N LEU A 152 -3.70 -18.37 1.47
CA LEU A 152 -5.11 -18.03 1.68
C LEU A 152 -5.31 -16.53 1.88
N GLN A 153 -4.43 -15.86 2.64
CA GLN A 153 -4.46 -14.41 2.82
C GLN A 153 -4.22 -13.66 1.52
N ALA A 154 -3.26 -14.10 0.69
CA ALA A 154 -3.00 -13.52 -0.61
C ALA A 154 -4.24 -13.59 -1.53
N TYR A 155 -5.01 -14.66 -1.45
CA TYR A 155 -6.23 -14.82 -2.23
C TYR A 155 -7.41 -14.03 -1.69
N SER A 156 -7.57 -13.97 -0.34
CA SER A 156 -8.80 -13.51 0.33
C SER A 156 -8.78 -12.05 0.76
N ASN A 157 -7.60 -11.44 0.94
CA ASN A 157 -7.49 -10.11 1.51
C ASN A 157 -7.15 -9.08 0.42
N PRO A 158 -8.12 -8.27 0.00
CA PRO A 158 -7.85 -7.21 -0.97
C PRO A 158 -7.07 -6.05 -0.33
N ALA A 159 -6.25 -5.36 -1.12
CA ALA A 159 -5.58 -4.16 -0.70
C ALA A 159 -6.43 -2.92 -0.92
N VAL A 160 -6.35 -1.97 0.02
CA VAL A 160 -7.02 -0.67 -0.01
C VAL A 160 -6.12 0.40 0.60
N GLY A 161 -6.23 1.63 0.12
CA GLY A 161 -5.61 2.80 0.74
C GLY A 161 -4.73 3.61 -0.19
N ALA A 162 -4.68 4.92 0.07
CA ALA A 162 -3.76 5.85 -0.56
C ALA A 162 -2.30 5.67 -0.08
N SER A 163 -2.09 4.84 0.95
CA SER A 163 -0.82 4.75 1.69
C SER A 163 0.36 4.36 0.81
N GLY A 164 0.18 3.49 -0.19
CA GLY A 164 1.24 3.16 -1.14
C GLY A 164 1.77 4.40 -1.87
N ALA A 165 0.89 5.24 -2.41
CA ALA A 165 1.27 6.51 -3.04
C ALA A 165 1.87 7.50 -2.01
N ILE A 166 1.34 7.53 -0.80
CA ILE A 166 1.83 8.37 0.31
C ILE A 166 3.25 7.97 0.72
N TYR A 167 3.58 6.68 0.74
CA TYR A 167 4.96 6.24 1.00
C TYR A 167 5.94 6.75 -0.07
N GLY A 168 5.51 6.79 -1.34
CA GLY A 168 6.26 7.48 -2.39
C GLY A 168 6.49 8.96 -2.06
N ILE A 169 5.42 9.67 -1.65
CA ILE A 169 5.49 11.09 -1.24
C ILE A 169 6.41 11.27 -0.03
N LEU A 170 6.36 10.38 0.97
CA LEU A 170 7.25 10.42 2.13
C LEU A 170 8.72 10.31 1.70
N VAL A 171 9.04 9.39 0.79
CA VAL A 171 10.40 9.26 0.25
C VAL A 171 10.82 10.54 -0.48
N ALA A 172 9.96 11.10 -1.34
CA ALA A 172 10.22 12.37 -2.00
C ALA A 172 10.50 13.48 -0.97
N PHE A 173 9.69 13.56 0.08
CA PHE A 173 9.85 14.53 1.17
C PHE A 173 11.18 14.33 1.90
N GLY A 174 11.56 13.10 2.25
CA GLY A 174 12.84 12.81 2.91
C GLY A 174 14.05 13.15 2.06
N MET A 175 13.96 12.98 0.72
CA MET A 175 15.02 13.34 -0.22
C MET A 175 15.14 14.84 -0.45
N MET A 176 14.02 15.58 -0.35
CA MET A 176 13.99 17.04 -0.58
C MET A 176 14.19 17.83 0.70
N PHE A 177 13.70 17.34 1.82
CA PHE A 177 13.71 18.02 3.13
C PHE A 177 14.35 17.15 4.22
N PRO A 178 15.58 16.65 4.06
CA PRO A 178 16.18 15.62 4.92
C PRO A 178 16.35 16.03 6.39
N ASN A 179 16.49 17.31 6.65
CA ASN A 179 16.75 17.83 8.00
C ASN A 179 15.52 18.38 8.71
N VAL A 180 14.36 18.38 8.05
CA VAL A 180 13.09 18.77 8.69
C VAL A 180 12.79 17.79 9.83
N GLN A 181 12.43 18.34 10.98
CA GLN A 181 12.05 17.56 12.15
C GLN A 181 10.58 17.17 12.06
N LEU A 182 10.31 15.89 12.14
CA LEU A 182 8.98 15.29 12.17
C LEU A 182 8.66 14.87 13.61
N PHE A 183 7.43 15.15 14.02
CA PHE A 183 6.92 14.72 15.31
C PHE A 183 5.98 13.53 15.09
N LEU A 184 6.25 12.42 15.74
CA LEU A 184 5.30 11.32 15.82
C LEU A 184 4.13 11.74 16.70
N LEU A 185 2.91 11.41 16.24
CA LEU A 185 1.72 11.61 17.06
C LEU A 185 1.92 10.92 18.42
N PHE A 186 1.73 11.64 19.51
CA PHE A 186 1.92 11.18 20.90
C PHE A 186 3.37 10.94 21.36
N VAL A 187 4.39 11.15 20.49
CA VAL A 187 5.80 11.06 20.89
C VAL A 187 6.44 12.44 20.69
N PRO A 188 6.74 13.19 21.76
CA PRO A 188 7.23 14.56 21.66
C PRO A 188 8.74 14.64 21.34
N VAL A 189 9.28 13.62 20.67
CA VAL A 189 10.68 13.57 20.26
C VAL A 189 10.77 13.90 18.77
N PRO A 190 11.43 15.02 18.37
CA PRO A 190 11.59 15.38 16.98
C PRO A 190 12.63 14.46 16.32
N ILE A 191 12.25 13.81 15.23
CA ILE A 191 13.13 12.96 14.41
C ILE A 191 13.31 13.59 13.04
N LYS A 192 14.54 13.73 12.54
CA LYS A 192 14.80 14.25 11.20
C LYS A 192 14.23 13.30 10.15
N ALA A 193 13.62 13.86 9.10
CA ALA A 193 12.98 13.10 8.02
C ALA A 193 13.89 12.01 7.41
N LYS A 194 15.19 12.31 7.24
CA LYS A 194 16.20 11.36 6.72
C LYS A 194 16.42 10.10 7.59
N TYR A 195 15.97 10.09 8.85
CA TYR A 195 16.02 8.92 9.74
C TYR A 195 14.63 8.31 9.92
N PHE A 196 13.61 9.15 10.07
CA PHE A 196 12.24 8.72 10.29
C PHE A 196 11.70 7.89 9.11
N ILE A 197 11.85 8.40 7.88
CA ILE A 197 11.25 7.77 6.70
C ILE A 197 11.92 6.42 6.37
N PRO A 198 13.26 6.29 6.33
CA PRO A 198 13.88 4.97 6.19
C PRO A 198 13.55 4.01 7.33
N GLY A 199 13.44 4.50 8.56
CA GLY A 199 13.02 3.70 9.72
C GLY A 199 11.61 3.14 9.55
N LEU A 200 10.67 3.96 9.07
CA LEU A 200 9.31 3.52 8.78
C LEU A 200 9.26 2.44 7.70
N ILE A 201 10.02 2.60 6.61
CA ILE A 201 10.13 1.60 5.53
C ILE A 201 10.77 0.30 6.05
N ALA A 202 11.80 0.40 6.90
CA ALA A 202 12.42 -0.77 7.51
C ALA A 202 11.46 -1.54 8.42
N LEU A 203 10.60 -0.84 9.16
CA LEU A 203 9.54 -1.45 9.95
C LEU A 203 8.52 -2.20 9.09
N ASP A 204 8.11 -1.61 7.94
CA ASP A 204 7.23 -2.30 7.00
C ASP A 204 7.89 -3.54 6.38
N LEU A 205 9.16 -3.46 6.01
CA LEU A 205 9.92 -4.62 5.53
C LEU A 205 9.98 -5.72 6.60
N PHE A 206 10.34 -5.37 7.83
CA PHE A 206 10.37 -6.32 8.94
C PHE A 206 9.01 -6.98 9.15
N SER A 207 7.93 -6.18 9.22
CA SER A 207 6.57 -6.69 9.40
C SER A 207 6.12 -7.57 8.23
N GLY A 208 6.46 -7.18 7.00
CA GLY A 208 6.12 -7.95 5.81
C GLY A 208 6.79 -9.33 5.76
N PHE A 209 8.04 -9.45 6.23
CA PHE A 209 8.76 -10.73 6.26
C PHE A 209 8.42 -11.60 7.46
N THR A 210 8.19 -10.99 8.62
CA THR A 210 7.92 -11.75 9.85
C THR A 210 6.45 -12.04 10.09
N GLY A 211 5.54 -11.33 9.41
CA GLY A 211 4.11 -11.35 9.69
C GLY A 211 3.71 -10.64 10.99
N TYR A 212 4.68 -10.09 11.74
CA TYR A 212 4.42 -9.37 12.98
C TYR A 212 4.15 -7.90 12.67
N SER A 213 2.90 -7.46 12.86
CA SER A 213 2.50 -6.07 12.65
C SER A 213 2.52 -5.30 13.98
N ILE A 214 3.40 -4.30 14.08
CA ILE A 214 3.53 -3.44 15.27
C ILE A 214 2.28 -2.59 15.49
N PHE A 215 1.63 -2.18 14.41
CA PHE A 215 0.43 -1.32 14.47
C PHE A 215 -0.87 -2.12 14.43
N GLY A 216 -0.81 -3.45 14.45
CA GLY A 216 -1.98 -4.33 14.35
C GLY A 216 -2.63 -4.32 12.97
N GLY A 217 -3.61 -5.22 12.78
CA GLY A 217 -4.41 -5.28 11.56
C GLY A 217 -3.72 -5.91 10.33
N SER A 218 -4.48 -6.05 9.28
CA SER A 218 -4.01 -6.55 7.97
C SER A 218 -3.45 -5.38 7.15
N ILE A 219 -2.19 -5.02 7.39
CA ILE A 219 -1.49 -3.95 6.66
C ILE A 219 -0.79 -4.55 5.45
N ALA A 220 -0.98 -3.94 4.29
CA ALA A 220 -0.30 -4.32 3.05
C ALA A 220 1.15 -3.77 3.02
N HIS A 221 2.02 -4.27 3.91
CA HIS A 221 3.40 -3.77 4.10
C HIS A 221 4.19 -3.69 2.79
N PHE A 222 4.09 -4.68 1.92
CA PHE A 222 4.78 -4.67 0.63
C PHE A 222 4.20 -3.65 -0.37
N ALA A 223 2.94 -3.21 -0.21
CA ALA A 223 2.43 -2.08 -0.97
C ALA A 223 3.14 -0.77 -0.56
N HIS A 224 3.37 -0.56 0.75
CA HIS A 224 4.13 0.58 1.25
C HIS A 224 5.56 0.60 0.70
N VAL A 225 6.25 -0.54 0.78
CA VAL A 225 7.61 -0.70 0.24
C VAL A 225 7.64 -0.47 -1.28
N GLY A 226 6.65 -0.97 -2.01
CA GLY A 226 6.52 -0.74 -3.45
C GLY A 226 6.37 0.75 -3.80
N GLY A 227 5.46 1.44 -3.11
CA GLY A 227 5.27 2.89 -3.29
C GLY A 227 6.53 3.68 -2.95
N ALA A 228 7.22 3.34 -1.86
CA ALA A 228 8.49 3.93 -1.47
C ALA A 228 9.58 3.72 -2.54
N LEU A 229 9.70 2.50 -3.07
CA LEU A 229 10.68 2.16 -4.12
C LEU A 229 10.43 2.96 -5.41
N PHE A 230 9.20 2.97 -5.91
CA PHE A 230 8.85 3.71 -7.12
C PHE A 230 9.00 5.22 -6.91
N GLY A 231 8.61 5.74 -5.75
CA GLY A 231 8.85 7.13 -5.37
C GLY A 231 10.33 7.49 -5.36
N PHE A 232 11.18 6.62 -4.77
CA PHE A 232 12.63 6.79 -4.77
C PHE A 232 13.22 6.83 -6.18
N LEU A 233 12.85 5.86 -7.04
CA LEU A 233 13.36 5.77 -8.41
C LEU A 233 13.00 7.02 -9.23
N MET A 234 11.75 7.49 -9.14
CA MET A 234 11.31 8.71 -9.82
C MET A 234 12.05 9.94 -9.32
N MET A 235 12.17 10.12 -8.00
CA MET A 235 12.87 11.27 -7.43
C MET A 235 14.37 11.25 -7.73
N TYR A 236 15.01 10.06 -7.67
CA TYR A 236 16.41 9.90 -8.02
C TYR A 236 16.66 10.28 -9.49
N TYR A 237 15.81 9.79 -10.40
CA TYR A 237 15.90 10.12 -11.83
C TYR A 237 15.72 11.62 -12.08
N TRP A 238 14.71 12.24 -11.46
CA TRP A 238 14.47 13.67 -11.64
C TRP A 238 15.56 14.52 -11.04
N LYS A 239 16.06 14.19 -9.84
CA LYS A 239 17.18 14.89 -9.21
C LYS A 239 18.42 14.86 -10.10
N LYS A 240 18.73 13.71 -10.73
CA LYS A 240 19.89 13.55 -11.60
C LYS A 240 19.75 14.28 -12.92
N ASN A 241 18.56 14.32 -13.54
CA ASN A 241 18.39 14.73 -14.94
C ASN A 241 17.68 16.06 -15.15
N GLN A 242 16.90 16.56 -14.18
CA GLN A 242 16.06 17.74 -14.37
C GLN A 242 16.30 18.87 -13.38
N PHE A 243 16.98 18.62 -12.27
CA PHE A 243 17.21 19.58 -11.21
C PHE A 243 18.68 19.94 -11.02
N ASN A 244 19.51 19.67 -12.04
CA ASN A 244 20.95 19.63 -11.89
C ASN A 244 21.60 21.01 -11.69
N ASP A 245 20.97 22.13 -11.96
CA ASP A 245 21.75 23.35 -12.01
C ASP A 245 21.40 24.50 -11.06
N ASN A 246 20.29 24.54 -10.31
CA ASN A 246 20.12 25.72 -9.45
C ASN A 246 18.96 25.71 -8.41
N ARG A 247 18.36 24.60 -7.99
CA ARG A 247 17.15 24.67 -7.17
C ARG A 247 17.12 23.92 -5.82
N TRP A 248 18.24 23.36 -5.38
CA TRP A 248 18.24 22.50 -4.18
C TRP A 248 19.39 22.81 -3.22
N TYR A 249 19.52 24.08 -2.82
CA TYR A 249 20.39 24.49 -1.72
C TYR A 249 19.59 24.97 -0.54
#